data_5be84865a21d8f4768a23dc4179c4276
#
_entry.id   5be84865a21d8f4768a23dc4179c4276
#
_cell.length_a   1.000
_cell.length_b   1.000
_cell.length_c   1.000
_cell.angle_alpha   90.00
_cell.angle_beta   90.00
_cell.angle_gamma   90.00
#
_symmetry.space_group_name_H-M   'P 1'
#
loop_
_entity.id
_entity.type
_entity.pdbx_description
1 polymer ?
#
loop_
_entity_poly.entity_id
_entity_poly.type
_entity_poly.pdbx_seq_one_letter_code
_entity_poly.pdbx_strand_id
1 'polypeptide(L)'
;MIISTKYLITGDGKTVLTDKAVYIGEDGKIGKIAPKEELLKEFPQEEVKEYGDATLLPGLMDMHAHLAYGYSQPDSFNYGAQLIMLYALQHAQAAFERGITTVRDMSSAHGVCKNLKLAEKKGFIVIPRIVHTDTGICMTGGHAWDEVEEADGPWAIRKEIRKQVRDGAEWVKILTTNRESYPELRKNWMRRWMSATEEESSVACMPEPIRGSRCALMPDLTRSNMEPL
;
A
#
# COMPACT_ATOMS: atom_id res chain seq x y z
N MET A 1 22.08 14.77 -11.35
CA MET A 1 21.44 15.90 -10.62
C MET A 1 21.85 15.86 -9.16
N ILE A 2 22.16 17.01 -8.54
CA ILE A 2 22.49 17.11 -7.11
C ILE A 2 21.36 17.86 -6.39
N ILE A 3 20.84 17.30 -5.30
CA ILE A 3 19.85 17.96 -4.44
C ILE A 3 20.53 18.34 -3.13
N SER A 4 20.52 19.63 -2.78
CA SER A 4 21.11 20.17 -1.55
C SER A 4 20.03 20.67 -0.60
N THR A 5 20.08 20.24 0.65
CA THR A 5 19.16 20.63 1.73
C THR A 5 19.90 20.75 3.04
N LYS A 6 19.33 21.46 4.00
CA LYS A 6 19.93 21.57 5.35
C LYS A 6 19.83 20.25 6.11
N TYR A 7 18.71 19.55 6.01
CA TYR A 7 18.47 18.29 6.72
C TYR A 7 18.17 17.16 5.72
N LEU A 8 18.75 15.99 5.98
CA LEU A 8 18.50 14.78 5.23
C LEU A 8 18.14 13.65 6.20
N ILE A 9 16.91 13.15 6.11
CA ILE A 9 16.43 11.98 6.83
C ILE A 9 16.65 10.76 5.95
N THR A 10 17.42 9.77 6.43
CA THR A 10 17.80 8.60 5.61
C THR A 10 16.71 7.52 5.50
N GLY A 11 15.68 7.59 6.36
CA GLY A 11 14.57 6.60 6.38
C GLY A 11 14.84 5.37 7.24
N ASP A 12 15.98 5.29 7.92
CA ASP A 12 16.31 4.20 8.86
C ASP A 12 15.66 4.38 10.25
N GLY A 13 14.90 5.45 10.43
CA GLY A 13 14.23 5.82 11.70
C GLY A 13 15.16 6.40 12.76
N LYS A 14 16.43 6.64 12.47
CA LYS A 14 17.43 7.09 13.44
C LYS A 14 18.33 8.21 12.94
N THR A 15 18.72 8.18 11.68
CA THR A 15 19.78 9.03 11.14
C THR A 15 19.21 10.27 10.49
N VAL A 16 19.63 11.43 11.00
CA VAL A 16 19.44 12.75 10.39
C VAL A 16 20.80 13.34 10.10
N LEU A 17 21.07 13.59 8.84
CA LEU A 17 22.31 14.24 8.39
C LEU A 17 22.03 15.73 8.18
N THR A 18 23.04 16.57 8.46
CA THR A 18 22.99 18.02 8.23
C THR A 18 24.03 18.42 7.18
N ASP A 19 23.72 19.45 6.42
CA ASP A 19 24.62 20.03 5.39
C ASP A 19 25.17 18.99 4.43
N LYS A 20 24.30 18.07 3.99
CA LYS A 20 24.60 17.06 2.98
C LYS A 20 23.76 17.30 1.72
N ALA A 21 24.31 16.85 0.61
CA ALA A 21 23.60 16.80 -0.65
C ALA A 21 23.53 15.36 -1.16
N VAL A 22 22.56 15.10 -2.02
CA VAL A 22 22.31 13.79 -2.63
C VAL A 22 22.56 13.89 -4.12
N TYR A 23 23.47 13.09 -4.63
CA TYR A 23 23.65 12.89 -6.06
C TYR A 23 22.69 11.82 -6.57
N ILE A 24 21.95 12.16 -7.60
CA ILE A 24 21.04 11.24 -8.31
C ILE A 24 21.63 11.01 -9.69
N GLY A 25 21.95 9.75 -9.99
CA GLY A 25 22.48 9.33 -11.27
C GLY A 25 21.47 9.39 -12.41
N GLU A 26 21.91 9.15 -13.63
CA GLU A 26 21.07 9.11 -14.84
C GLU A 26 19.99 8.01 -14.78
N ASP A 27 20.26 6.94 -14.03
CA ASP A 27 19.32 5.85 -13.79
C ASP A 27 18.23 6.20 -12.75
N GLY A 28 18.22 7.44 -12.25
CA GLY A 28 17.26 7.92 -11.24
C GLY A 28 17.53 7.42 -9.82
N LYS A 29 18.67 6.75 -9.56
CA LYS A 29 19.01 6.23 -8.24
C LYS A 29 19.93 7.16 -7.47
N ILE A 30 19.88 7.06 -6.15
CA ILE A 30 20.81 7.73 -5.25
C ILE A 30 22.20 7.09 -5.44
N GLY A 31 23.11 7.85 -6.05
CA GLY A 31 24.49 7.41 -6.28
C GLY A 31 25.40 7.69 -5.09
N LYS A 32 25.28 8.88 -4.48
CA LYS A 32 26.16 9.29 -3.38
C LYS A 32 25.49 10.32 -2.48
N ILE A 33 25.81 10.30 -1.19
CA ILE A 33 25.47 11.33 -0.21
C ILE A 33 26.76 11.85 0.40
N ALA A 34 27.03 13.14 0.21
CA ALA A 34 28.25 13.79 0.69
C ALA A 34 28.03 15.30 0.89
N PRO A 35 29.01 16.05 1.46
CA PRO A 35 28.97 17.51 1.39
C PRO A 35 28.82 18.01 -0.06
N LYS A 36 28.06 19.09 -0.24
CA LYS A 36 27.78 19.65 -1.57
C LYS A 36 29.07 19.94 -2.37
N GLU A 37 30.07 20.51 -1.71
CA GLU A 37 31.34 20.86 -2.34
C GLU A 37 32.11 19.65 -2.85
N GLU A 38 31.98 18.50 -2.20
CA GLU A 38 32.58 17.23 -2.64
C GLU A 38 31.87 16.73 -3.89
N LEU A 39 30.55 16.73 -3.89
CA LEU A 39 29.76 16.30 -5.06
C LEU A 39 30.02 17.20 -6.28
N LEU A 40 30.14 18.50 -6.08
CA LEU A 40 30.45 19.44 -7.17
C LEU A 40 31.83 19.22 -7.79
N LYS A 41 32.80 18.76 -6.99
CA LYS A 41 34.13 18.40 -7.52
C LYS A 41 34.11 17.13 -8.33
N GLU A 42 33.33 16.15 -7.89
CA GLU A 42 33.21 14.84 -8.50
C GLU A 42 32.28 14.85 -9.73
N PHE A 43 31.22 15.66 -9.68
CA PHE A 43 30.18 15.76 -10.72
C PHE A 43 29.99 17.24 -11.16
N PRO A 44 30.99 17.90 -11.76
CA PRO A 44 30.95 19.35 -12.00
C PRO A 44 29.96 19.81 -13.05
N GLN A 45 29.42 18.88 -13.86
CA GLN A 45 28.46 19.20 -14.93
C GLN A 45 26.99 18.96 -14.50
N GLU A 46 26.78 18.48 -13.26
CA GLU A 46 25.45 18.15 -12.81
C GLU A 46 24.64 19.38 -12.38
N GLU A 47 23.37 19.40 -12.73
CA GLU A 47 22.42 20.39 -12.24
C GLU A 47 22.31 20.32 -10.72
N VAL A 48 22.35 21.47 -10.05
CA VAL A 48 22.18 21.58 -8.60
C VAL A 48 20.83 22.22 -8.28
N LYS A 49 20.02 21.53 -7.52
CA LYS A 49 18.77 22.03 -6.93
C LYS A 49 18.97 22.31 -5.45
N GLU A 50 18.86 23.58 -5.07
CA GLU A 50 19.01 24.03 -3.69
C GLU A 50 17.65 24.32 -3.06
N TYR A 51 17.39 23.67 -1.94
CA TYR A 51 16.13 23.84 -1.19
C TYR A 51 16.34 24.53 0.17
N GLY A 52 17.53 25.08 0.41
CA GLY A 52 17.81 25.85 1.63
C GLY A 52 17.53 25.10 2.92
N ASP A 53 16.71 25.68 3.79
CA ASP A 53 16.35 25.10 5.09
C ASP A 53 15.39 23.92 5.04
N ALA A 54 15.04 23.43 3.85
CA ALA A 54 14.16 22.27 3.70
C ALA A 54 14.79 20.98 4.23
N THR A 55 13.94 20.00 4.47
CA THR A 55 14.33 18.63 4.83
C THR A 55 14.04 17.71 3.66
N LEU A 56 15.07 17.01 3.18
CA LEU A 56 14.90 15.92 2.23
C LEU A 56 14.68 14.61 2.99
N LEU A 57 13.66 13.86 2.61
CA LEU A 57 13.32 12.57 3.19
C LEU A 57 12.85 11.60 2.08
N PRO A 58 12.89 10.29 2.33
CA PRO A 58 12.26 9.32 1.44
C PRO A 58 10.77 9.63 1.26
N GLY A 59 10.24 9.32 0.08
CA GLY A 59 8.81 9.46 -0.15
C GLY A 59 7.98 8.72 0.90
N LEU A 60 6.90 9.33 1.35
CA LEU A 60 6.01 8.76 2.37
C LEU A 60 5.27 7.54 1.81
N MET A 61 4.90 6.63 2.69
CA MET A 61 4.14 5.43 2.36
C MET A 61 2.84 5.39 3.15
N ASP A 62 1.71 5.31 2.45
CA ASP A 62 0.42 5.01 3.06
C ASP A 62 0.17 3.50 2.96
N MET A 63 0.26 2.82 4.10
CA MET A 63 0.14 1.36 4.15
C MET A 63 -1.29 0.87 4.39
N HIS A 64 -2.28 1.76 4.41
CA HIS A 64 -3.68 1.38 4.55
C HIS A 64 -4.61 2.42 3.94
N ALA A 65 -4.78 2.37 2.64
CA ALA A 65 -5.68 3.23 1.88
C ALA A 65 -6.78 2.42 1.19
N HIS A 66 -7.81 3.13 0.75
CA HIS A 66 -8.89 2.63 -0.09
C HIS A 66 -9.09 3.63 -1.23
N LEU A 67 -8.37 3.47 -2.31
CA LEU A 67 -8.35 4.44 -3.41
C LEU A 67 -9.71 4.56 -4.12
N ALA A 68 -10.45 3.45 -4.20
CA ALA A 68 -11.76 3.40 -4.86
C ALA A 68 -12.91 3.96 -4.01
N TYR A 69 -12.67 4.24 -2.72
CA TYR A 69 -13.71 4.68 -1.79
C TYR A 69 -13.37 6.03 -1.16
N GLY A 70 -14.39 6.82 -0.82
CA GLY A 70 -14.18 8.11 -0.19
C GLY A 70 -15.35 8.55 0.66
N TYR A 71 -15.07 8.93 1.89
CA TYR A 71 -16.07 9.47 2.82
C TYR A 71 -16.71 10.78 2.35
N SER A 72 -16.04 11.52 1.47
CA SER A 72 -16.57 12.75 0.89
C SER A 72 -17.63 12.52 -0.19
N GLN A 73 -17.77 11.29 -0.67
CA GLN A 73 -18.74 10.90 -1.69
C GLN A 73 -19.42 9.57 -1.30
N PRO A 74 -20.40 9.62 -0.39
CA PRO A 74 -21.07 8.42 0.13
C PRO A 74 -21.75 7.58 -0.96
N ASP A 75 -22.05 8.16 -2.12
CA ASP A 75 -22.67 7.46 -3.25
C ASP A 75 -21.65 6.71 -4.13
N SER A 76 -20.35 6.78 -3.83
CA SER A 76 -19.30 6.17 -4.65
C SER A 76 -19.45 4.66 -4.82
N PHE A 77 -20.09 3.98 -3.89
CA PHE A 77 -20.40 2.54 -3.98
C PHE A 77 -21.37 2.20 -5.12
N ASN A 78 -22.17 3.15 -5.56
CA ASN A 78 -23.13 2.97 -6.65
C ASN A 78 -22.54 3.33 -8.02
N TYR A 79 -21.28 3.74 -8.08
CA TYR A 79 -20.64 4.11 -9.34
C TYR A 79 -20.26 2.89 -10.16
N GLY A 80 -20.41 2.97 -11.48
CA GLY A 80 -19.87 1.98 -12.39
C GLY A 80 -18.32 1.98 -12.36
N ALA A 81 -17.72 0.86 -12.74
CA ALA A 81 -16.26 0.64 -12.68
C ALA A 81 -15.44 1.77 -13.32
N GLN A 82 -15.95 2.38 -14.39
CA GLN A 82 -15.27 3.47 -15.11
C GLN A 82 -15.18 4.75 -14.25
N LEU A 83 -16.26 5.10 -13.55
CA LEU A 83 -16.27 6.28 -12.69
C LEU A 83 -15.45 6.06 -11.42
N ILE A 84 -15.53 4.86 -10.84
CA ILE A 84 -14.68 4.46 -9.71
C ILE A 84 -13.20 4.52 -10.09
N MET A 85 -12.83 4.13 -11.32
CA MET A 85 -11.47 4.24 -11.82
C MET A 85 -10.97 5.69 -11.86
N LEU A 86 -11.77 6.63 -12.36
CA LEU A 86 -11.41 8.05 -12.40
C LEU A 86 -11.30 8.64 -11.00
N TYR A 87 -12.16 8.23 -10.10
CA TYR A 87 -12.15 8.64 -8.70
C TYR A 87 -10.88 8.15 -7.98
N ALA A 88 -10.55 6.87 -8.16
CA ALA A 88 -9.33 6.28 -7.59
C ALA A 88 -8.06 6.91 -8.17
N LEU A 89 -8.06 7.27 -9.46
CA LEU A 89 -6.97 8.01 -10.08
C LEU A 89 -6.78 9.37 -9.43
N GLN A 90 -7.86 10.12 -9.20
CA GLN A 90 -7.81 11.42 -8.54
C GLN A 90 -7.22 11.31 -7.12
N HIS A 91 -7.63 10.28 -6.36
CA HIS A 91 -7.10 10.03 -5.02
C HIS A 91 -5.60 9.68 -5.05
N ALA A 92 -5.19 8.81 -5.99
CA ALA A 92 -3.80 8.44 -6.14
C ALA A 92 -2.93 9.66 -6.51
N GLN A 93 -3.39 10.51 -7.43
CA GLN A 93 -2.69 11.74 -7.80
C GLN A 93 -2.59 12.72 -6.62
N ALA A 94 -3.69 12.93 -5.90
CA ALA A 94 -3.70 13.78 -4.72
C ALA A 94 -2.76 13.28 -3.60
N ALA A 95 -2.62 11.97 -3.44
CA ALA A 95 -1.64 11.37 -2.53
C ALA A 95 -0.21 11.64 -3.00
N PHE A 96 0.07 11.48 -4.31
CA PHE A 96 1.38 11.73 -4.88
C PHE A 96 1.81 13.19 -4.73
N GLU A 97 0.94 14.14 -4.99
CA GLU A 97 1.17 15.58 -4.80
C GLU A 97 1.53 15.96 -3.36
N ARG A 98 1.12 15.13 -2.39
CA ARG A 98 1.44 15.30 -0.96
C ARG A 98 2.70 14.55 -0.52
N GLY A 99 3.47 14.00 -1.46
CA GLY A 99 4.72 13.29 -1.19
C GLY A 99 4.53 11.81 -0.79
N ILE A 100 3.34 11.24 -0.92
CA ILE A 100 3.12 9.81 -0.77
C ILE A 100 3.50 9.12 -2.07
N THR A 101 4.60 8.37 -2.04
CA THR A 101 5.17 7.70 -3.22
C THR A 101 4.81 6.22 -3.32
N THR A 102 4.25 5.65 -2.24
CA THR A 102 3.76 4.27 -2.22
C THR A 102 2.45 4.22 -1.43
N VAL A 103 1.47 3.54 -2.00
CA VAL A 103 0.16 3.30 -1.37
C VAL A 103 -0.10 1.80 -1.34
N ARG A 104 -0.46 1.26 -0.17
CA ARG A 104 -1.04 -0.06 -0.07
C ARG A 104 -2.56 0.06 0.00
N ASP A 105 -3.21 -0.29 -1.09
CA ASP A 105 -4.67 -0.32 -1.17
C ASP A 105 -5.21 -1.60 -0.54
N MET A 106 -6.12 -1.44 0.41
CA MET A 106 -6.61 -2.51 1.28
C MET A 106 -8.07 -2.88 0.99
N SER A 107 -8.41 -2.97 -0.22
CA SER A 107 -9.67 -3.33 -0.87
C SER A 107 -10.14 -2.24 -1.83
N SER A 108 -10.24 -2.59 -3.09
CA SER A 108 -10.86 -1.79 -4.14
C SER A 108 -11.50 -2.73 -5.15
N ALA A 109 -12.81 -2.63 -5.31
CA ALA A 109 -13.56 -3.48 -6.22
C ALA A 109 -13.21 -3.25 -7.71
N HIS A 110 -13.69 -4.10 -8.58
CA HIS A 110 -13.64 -3.99 -10.05
C HIS A 110 -12.23 -3.97 -10.65
N GLY A 111 -11.21 -4.45 -9.96
CA GLY A 111 -9.83 -4.47 -10.44
C GLY A 111 -9.23 -3.07 -10.69
N VAL A 112 -9.74 -2.05 -10.00
CA VAL A 112 -9.36 -0.64 -10.18
C VAL A 112 -7.86 -0.46 -9.93
N CYS A 113 -7.35 -0.92 -8.80
CA CYS A 113 -5.94 -0.76 -8.45
C CYS A 113 -5.00 -1.52 -9.38
N LYS A 114 -5.39 -2.72 -9.83
CA LYS A 114 -4.68 -3.49 -10.86
C LYS A 114 -4.54 -2.69 -12.15
N ASN A 115 -5.61 -2.05 -12.62
CA ASN A 115 -5.60 -1.28 -13.85
C ASN A 115 -4.83 0.04 -13.71
N LEU A 116 -4.92 0.74 -12.57
CA LEU A 116 -4.10 1.92 -12.28
C LEU A 116 -2.60 1.59 -12.28
N LYS A 117 -2.22 0.50 -11.62
CA LYS A 117 -0.86 -0.01 -11.61
C LYS A 117 -0.35 -0.35 -13.02
N LEU A 118 -1.21 -0.95 -13.85
CA LEU A 118 -0.86 -1.23 -15.24
C LEU A 118 -0.71 0.05 -16.06
N ALA A 119 -1.57 1.04 -15.88
CA ALA A 119 -1.51 2.33 -16.56
C ALA A 119 -0.24 3.11 -16.18
N GLU A 120 0.14 3.11 -14.90
CA GLU A 120 1.40 3.67 -14.41
C GLU A 120 2.61 2.97 -15.05
N LYS A 121 2.65 1.65 -15.02
CA LYS A 121 3.73 0.86 -15.65
C LYS A 121 3.87 1.12 -17.16
N LYS A 122 2.77 1.45 -17.84
CA LYS A 122 2.76 1.82 -19.27
C LYS A 122 3.10 3.30 -19.52
N GLY A 123 3.29 4.10 -18.48
CA GLY A 123 3.57 5.53 -18.59
C GLY A 123 2.37 6.39 -18.99
N PHE A 124 1.13 5.88 -18.87
CA PHE A 124 -0.07 6.68 -19.19
C PHE A 124 -0.39 7.71 -18.10
N ILE A 125 -0.02 7.42 -16.87
CA ILE A 125 -0.29 8.25 -15.69
C ILE A 125 0.93 8.27 -14.76
N VAL A 126 1.00 9.31 -13.93
CA VAL A 126 1.98 9.43 -12.83
C VAL A 126 1.21 9.40 -11.52
N ILE A 127 1.44 8.38 -10.71
CA ILE A 127 0.80 8.13 -9.42
C ILE A 127 1.81 7.44 -8.48
N PRO A 128 1.51 7.30 -7.18
CA PRO A 128 2.29 6.47 -6.29
C PRO A 128 2.37 5.01 -6.79
N ARG A 129 3.43 4.33 -6.42
CA ARG A 129 3.47 2.87 -6.54
C ARG A 129 2.30 2.27 -5.76
N ILE A 130 1.47 1.47 -6.43
CA ILE A 130 0.34 0.79 -5.80
C ILE A 130 0.72 -0.66 -5.48
N VAL A 131 0.54 -1.04 -4.22
CA VAL A 131 0.50 -2.42 -3.73
C VAL A 131 -0.95 -2.70 -3.38
N HIS A 132 -1.57 -3.73 -3.95
CA HIS A 132 -3.03 -3.90 -3.80
C HIS A 132 -3.43 -5.30 -3.36
N THR A 133 -4.61 -5.38 -2.75
CA THR A 133 -5.26 -6.61 -2.30
C THR A 133 -6.35 -7.09 -3.24
N ASP A 134 -6.66 -6.32 -4.30
CA ASP A 134 -7.91 -6.47 -5.04
C ASP A 134 -9.13 -6.31 -4.10
N THR A 135 -10.20 -7.05 -4.28
CA THR A 135 -11.39 -7.00 -3.43
C THR A 135 -11.13 -7.70 -2.09
N GLY A 136 -11.59 -7.12 -0.99
CA GLY A 136 -11.53 -7.78 0.32
C GLY A 136 -12.39 -9.04 0.40
N ILE A 137 -12.21 -9.84 1.46
CA ILE A 137 -12.99 -11.04 1.73
C ILE A 137 -13.62 -10.92 3.13
N CYS A 138 -14.91 -11.17 3.24
CA CYS A 138 -15.60 -11.27 4.53
C CYS A 138 -16.43 -12.57 4.63
N MET A 139 -16.96 -12.85 5.81
CA MET A 139 -18.00 -13.86 5.98
C MET A 139 -19.35 -13.35 5.45
N THR A 140 -20.28 -14.22 5.14
CA THR A 140 -21.65 -13.83 4.75
C THR A 140 -22.26 -12.86 5.77
N GLY A 141 -22.73 -11.68 5.29
CA GLY A 141 -23.24 -10.59 6.13
C GLY A 141 -22.17 -9.90 6.99
N GLY A 142 -20.89 -10.10 6.72
CA GLY A 142 -19.78 -9.48 7.45
C GLY A 142 -19.58 -7.99 7.14
N HIS A 143 -18.49 -7.42 7.65
CA HIS A 143 -18.14 -6.02 7.41
C HIS A 143 -17.95 -5.75 5.92
N ALA A 144 -18.61 -4.72 5.40
CA ALA A 144 -18.61 -4.31 4.00
C ALA A 144 -19.02 -5.43 3.01
N TRP A 145 -19.92 -6.31 3.41
CA TRP A 145 -20.40 -7.45 2.61
C TRP A 145 -20.91 -7.05 1.22
N ASP A 146 -21.40 -5.83 1.08
CA ASP A 146 -21.90 -5.23 -0.15
C ASP A 146 -20.78 -4.69 -1.08
N GLU A 147 -19.53 -4.71 -0.64
CA GLU A 147 -18.38 -4.14 -1.34
C GLU A 147 -17.24 -5.15 -1.55
N VAL A 148 -17.32 -6.32 -0.89
CA VAL A 148 -16.27 -7.33 -0.88
C VAL A 148 -16.81 -8.70 -1.24
N GLU A 149 -15.95 -9.69 -1.42
CA GLU A 149 -16.36 -11.07 -1.69
C GLU A 149 -16.77 -11.76 -0.40
N GLU A 150 -17.95 -12.35 -0.37
CA GLU A 150 -18.39 -13.19 0.72
C GLU A 150 -17.87 -14.63 0.57
N ALA A 151 -17.22 -15.16 1.60
CA ALA A 151 -16.68 -16.50 1.59
C ALA A 151 -16.79 -17.18 2.96
N ASP A 152 -17.49 -18.29 3.03
CA ASP A 152 -17.68 -19.08 4.25
C ASP A 152 -16.96 -20.42 4.18
N GLY A 153 -16.19 -20.68 5.24
CA GLY A 153 -15.44 -21.92 5.40
C GLY A 153 -14.13 -21.96 4.61
N PRO A 154 -13.24 -22.91 4.96
CA PRO A 154 -11.86 -22.92 4.47
C PRO A 154 -11.75 -23.00 2.95
N TRP A 155 -12.60 -23.79 2.32
CA TRP A 155 -12.53 -24.02 0.88
C TRP A 155 -12.96 -22.81 0.05
N ALA A 156 -14.01 -22.09 0.48
CA ALA A 156 -14.45 -20.87 -0.18
C ALA A 156 -13.39 -19.77 -0.04
N ILE A 157 -12.84 -19.59 1.16
CA ILE A 157 -11.79 -18.62 1.44
C ILE A 157 -10.54 -18.91 0.59
N ARG A 158 -10.06 -20.16 0.56
CA ARG A 158 -8.90 -20.54 -0.29
C ARG A 158 -9.16 -20.28 -1.77
N LYS A 159 -10.38 -20.55 -2.25
CA LYS A 159 -10.75 -20.27 -3.64
C LYS A 159 -10.63 -18.79 -3.96
N GLU A 160 -11.17 -17.91 -3.10
CA GLU A 160 -11.11 -16.47 -3.32
C GLU A 160 -9.67 -15.93 -3.21
N ILE A 161 -8.88 -16.37 -2.24
CA ILE A 161 -7.46 -16.03 -2.14
C ILE A 161 -6.72 -16.37 -3.43
N ARG A 162 -6.86 -17.61 -3.92
CA ARG A 162 -6.21 -18.05 -5.17
C ARG A 162 -6.67 -17.28 -6.39
N LYS A 163 -7.94 -16.89 -6.45
CA LYS A 163 -8.49 -16.03 -7.50
C LYS A 163 -7.80 -14.66 -7.49
N GLN A 164 -7.70 -14.02 -6.32
CA GLN A 164 -7.06 -12.71 -6.17
C GLN A 164 -5.56 -12.77 -6.51
N VAL A 165 -4.84 -13.77 -6.02
CA VAL A 165 -3.41 -13.98 -6.34
C VAL A 165 -3.22 -14.21 -7.84
N ARG A 166 -4.02 -15.06 -8.47
CA ARG A 166 -4.02 -15.26 -9.94
C ARG A 166 -4.24 -13.94 -10.67
N ASP A 167 -5.09 -13.07 -10.14
CA ASP A 167 -5.45 -11.79 -10.76
C ASP A 167 -4.47 -10.66 -10.41
N GLY A 168 -3.39 -10.98 -9.67
CA GLY A 168 -2.24 -10.12 -9.44
C GLY A 168 -2.24 -9.35 -8.12
N ALA A 169 -3.10 -9.72 -7.17
CA ALA A 169 -3.04 -9.18 -5.81
C ALA A 169 -1.72 -9.57 -5.13
N GLU A 170 -1.09 -8.61 -4.46
CA GLU A 170 0.17 -8.79 -3.72
C GLU A 170 -0.09 -9.07 -2.24
N TRP A 171 -1.30 -8.77 -1.77
CA TRP A 171 -1.79 -8.97 -0.41
C TRP A 171 -3.23 -9.46 -0.47
N VAL A 172 -3.70 -10.05 0.61
CA VAL A 172 -5.11 -10.41 0.78
C VAL A 172 -5.68 -9.62 1.94
N LYS A 173 -6.82 -8.97 1.72
CA LYS A 173 -7.58 -8.26 2.74
C LYS A 173 -8.68 -9.14 3.28
N ILE A 174 -8.67 -9.37 4.58
CA ILE A 174 -9.73 -10.06 5.28
C ILE A 174 -10.41 -9.13 6.27
N LEU A 175 -11.73 -9.12 6.24
CA LEU A 175 -12.56 -8.37 7.17
C LEU A 175 -13.17 -9.35 8.17
N THR A 176 -12.74 -9.27 9.42
CA THR A 176 -13.05 -10.28 10.47
C THR A 176 -14.18 -9.88 11.40
N THR A 177 -14.76 -8.70 11.19
CA THR A 177 -15.87 -8.18 11.99
C THR A 177 -17.18 -8.26 11.20
N ASN A 178 -18.32 -8.22 11.89
CA ASN A 178 -19.60 -7.93 11.27
C ASN A 178 -20.14 -6.60 11.82
N ARG A 179 -21.15 -6.03 11.16
CA ARG A 179 -21.81 -4.79 11.62
C ARG A 179 -22.53 -4.99 12.96
N GLU A 180 -22.92 -6.22 13.26
CA GLU A 180 -23.53 -6.58 14.53
C GLU A 180 -22.59 -7.52 15.29
N SER A 181 -22.32 -7.20 16.55
CA SER A 181 -21.37 -7.91 17.40
C SER A 181 -21.89 -9.29 17.81
N TYR A 182 -21.64 -10.31 17.00
CA TYR A 182 -21.74 -11.69 17.39
C TYR A 182 -20.34 -12.28 17.69
N PRO A 183 -19.84 -12.18 18.94
CA PRO A 183 -18.47 -12.59 19.28
C PRO A 183 -18.16 -14.05 18.99
N GLU A 184 -19.16 -14.92 19.06
CA GLU A 184 -18.99 -16.36 18.84
C GLU A 184 -18.80 -16.71 17.35
N LEU A 185 -19.51 -16.03 16.45
CA LEU A 185 -19.32 -16.23 15.01
C LEU A 185 -17.93 -15.78 14.57
N ARG A 186 -17.43 -14.66 15.12
CA ARG A 186 -16.10 -14.16 14.87
C ARG A 186 -15.01 -15.15 15.25
N LYS A 187 -15.09 -15.76 16.44
CA LYS A 187 -14.11 -16.75 16.93
C LYS A 187 -14.05 -17.98 16.02
N ASN A 188 -15.22 -18.49 15.64
CA ASN A 188 -15.31 -19.68 14.80
C ASN A 188 -14.82 -19.40 13.38
N TRP A 189 -15.15 -18.24 12.81
CA TRP A 189 -14.70 -17.84 11.48
C TRP A 189 -13.20 -17.60 11.47
N MET A 190 -12.66 -16.88 12.46
CA MET A 190 -11.21 -16.63 12.59
C MET A 190 -10.39 -17.93 12.66
N ARG A 191 -10.83 -18.92 13.45
CA ARG A 191 -10.16 -20.22 13.54
C ARG A 191 -10.15 -20.96 12.20
N ARG A 192 -11.30 -20.98 11.52
CA ARG A 192 -11.42 -21.62 10.20
C ARG A 192 -10.59 -20.92 9.14
N TRP A 193 -10.49 -19.60 9.25
CA TRP A 193 -9.66 -18.80 8.37
C TRP A 193 -8.16 -19.06 8.60
N MET A 194 -7.69 -19.05 9.83
CA MET A 194 -6.29 -19.36 10.16
C MET A 194 -5.86 -20.71 9.60
N SER A 195 -6.71 -21.74 9.72
CA SER A 195 -6.42 -23.04 9.12
C SER A 195 -6.42 -23.04 7.59
N ALA A 196 -7.06 -22.06 6.95
CA ALA A 196 -7.08 -21.94 5.50
C ALA A 196 -5.84 -21.20 4.93
N THR A 197 -5.16 -20.40 5.77
CA THR A 197 -4.05 -19.54 5.36
C THR A 197 -2.67 -20.07 5.73
N GLU A 198 -2.58 -21.21 6.42
CA GLU A 198 -1.30 -21.81 6.83
C GLU A 198 -0.34 -22.14 5.66
N GLU A 199 -0.86 -22.19 4.43
CA GLU A 199 -0.09 -22.50 3.22
C GLU A 199 0.12 -21.31 2.26
N GLU A 200 -0.47 -20.13 2.51
CA GLU A 200 -0.45 -19.03 1.53
C GLU A 200 -0.06 -17.67 2.15
N SER A 201 0.81 -16.99 1.44
CA SER A 201 1.55 -15.77 1.79
C SER A 201 0.70 -14.53 2.13
N SER A 202 1.26 -13.70 2.99
CA SER A 202 0.96 -12.29 3.29
C SER A 202 -0.52 -11.89 3.39
N VAL A 203 -1.08 -12.00 4.59
CA VAL A 203 -2.46 -11.58 4.86
C VAL A 203 -2.50 -10.37 5.77
N ALA A 204 -3.23 -9.33 5.38
CA ALA A 204 -3.50 -8.18 6.22
C ALA A 204 -4.95 -8.18 6.70
N CYS A 205 -5.14 -8.23 8.02
CA CYS A 205 -6.45 -8.10 8.64
C CYS A 205 -6.71 -6.67 9.09
N MET A 206 -7.94 -6.20 8.92
CA MET A 206 -8.43 -5.00 9.57
C MET A 206 -9.12 -5.37 10.89
N PRO A 207 -8.59 -4.98 12.05
CA PRO A 207 -9.41 -4.88 13.25
C PRO A 207 -10.14 -3.55 13.23
N GLU A 208 -11.46 -3.54 13.37
CA GLU A 208 -12.15 -2.31 13.77
C GLU A 208 -11.69 -1.90 15.17
N PRO A 209 -11.64 -0.59 15.49
CA PRO A 209 -11.31 -0.11 16.82
C PRO A 209 -12.45 -0.43 17.78
N ILE A 210 -12.51 -1.65 18.27
CA ILE A 210 -13.26 -1.97 19.48
C ILE A 210 -12.40 -1.45 20.63
N ARG A 211 -12.93 -0.52 21.42
CA ARG A 211 -12.26 -0.03 22.64
C ARG A 211 -11.68 -1.23 23.42
N GLY A 212 -10.36 -1.35 23.45
CA GLY A 212 -9.63 -2.32 24.25
C GLY A 212 -9.02 -3.53 23.53
N SER A 213 -9.12 -3.71 22.23
CA SER A 213 -8.45 -4.82 21.55
C SER A 213 -7.08 -4.42 21.03
N ARG A 214 -6.04 -5.08 21.57
CA ARG A 214 -4.68 -5.01 21.01
C ARG A 214 -4.71 -5.64 19.62
N CYS A 215 -4.11 -4.94 18.65
CA CYS A 215 -3.76 -5.49 17.35
C CYS A 215 -2.92 -6.75 17.59
N ALA A 216 -3.42 -7.93 17.26
CA ALA A 216 -2.59 -9.11 17.24
C ALA A 216 -1.69 -9.00 16.00
N LEU A 217 -0.50 -8.48 16.19
CA LEU A 217 0.61 -8.70 15.27
C LEU A 217 0.84 -10.21 15.28
N MET A 218 0.52 -10.88 14.18
CA MET A 218 0.99 -12.24 13.99
C MET A 218 2.52 -12.23 13.98
N PRO A 219 3.17 -13.18 14.67
CA PRO A 219 4.62 -13.31 14.59
C PRO A 219 5.03 -13.49 13.13
N ASP A 220 6.12 -12.85 12.75
CA ASP A 220 6.79 -12.95 11.47
C ASP A 220 6.64 -14.34 10.82
N LEU A 221 5.83 -14.41 9.79
CA LEU A 221 6.02 -15.42 8.75
C LEU A 221 7.22 -14.92 7.94
N THR A 222 8.40 -15.23 8.47
CA THR A 222 9.68 -14.92 7.90
C THR A 222 9.72 -15.38 6.44
N ARG A 223 10.21 -14.48 5.62
CA ARG A 223 10.78 -14.73 4.29
C ARG A 223 11.76 -15.91 4.33
N SER A 224 11.30 -17.12 4.27
CA SER A 224 12.12 -18.27 3.94
C SER A 224 11.42 -18.98 2.79
N ASN A 225 12.13 -19.02 1.68
CA ASN A 225 11.85 -19.71 0.42
C ASN A 225 11.13 -18.87 -0.69
N MET A 226 11.79 -17.83 -1.16
CA MET A 226 11.75 -17.46 -2.57
C MET A 226 13.17 -17.55 -3.10
N GLU A 227 13.54 -18.69 -3.67
CA GLU A 227 14.61 -18.74 -4.65
C GLU A 227 14.09 -18.16 -5.97
N PRO A 228 14.90 -17.39 -6.71
CA PRO A 228 14.50 -16.84 -7.99
C PRO A 228 14.50 -17.94 -9.05
N LEU A 229 13.41 -18.09 -9.76
CA LEU A 229 13.39 -18.71 -11.09
C LEU A 229 13.68 -17.66 -12.15
#